data_39cf54bf3a3862bf332219b3bac09bb4
#
_entry.id   39cf54bf3a3862bf332219b3bac09bb4
#
_cell.length_a   1.000
_cell.length_b   1.000
_cell.length_c   1.000
_cell.angle_alpha   90.00
_cell.angle_beta   90.00
_cell.angle_gamma   90.00
#
_symmetry.space_group_name_H-M   'P 1'
#
loop_
_entity.id
_entity.type
_entity.pdbx_description
1 polymer ?
#
loop_
_entity_poly.entity_id
_entity_poly.type
_entity_poly.pdbx_seq_one_letter_code
_entity_poly.pdbx_strand_id
1 'polypeptide(L)'
;VLQKTHDALIYLAPGPHRDTFLKPFHREQTAEFCSSCHKVHLDTAVNSYRWFRGFNDYDNWQASGVSGQGARSFYYPAKPQKCADCHMPLVASNDPAAKDGKVRSHRFPGANTALPFVNHDPVQLKVVQDFLRDGQISIDVFGITRVAESPADEAGGVKASEPRLS
;
A
#
# COMPACT_ATOMS: atom_id res chain seq x y z
N VAL A 1 18.24 -18.12 -28.45
CA VAL A 1 19.25 -17.11 -28.87
C VAL A 1 18.66 -15.71 -28.66
N LEU A 2 17.54 -15.37 -29.25
CA LEU A 2 16.94 -14.03 -29.18
C LEU A 2 16.73 -13.54 -27.73
N GLN A 3 16.23 -14.39 -26.79
CA GLN A 3 16.03 -14.00 -25.39
C GLN A 3 17.37 -13.61 -24.73
N LYS A 4 18.39 -14.42 -24.88
CA LYS A 4 19.71 -14.13 -24.29
C LYS A 4 20.34 -12.85 -24.86
N THR A 5 20.14 -12.59 -26.16
CA THR A 5 20.60 -11.34 -26.78
C THR A 5 19.83 -10.14 -26.24
N HIS A 6 18.52 -10.26 -26.10
CA HIS A 6 17.66 -9.24 -25.50
C HIS A 6 18.09 -8.93 -24.06
N ASP A 7 18.29 -9.95 -23.24
CA ASP A 7 18.68 -9.79 -21.84
C ASP A 7 20.07 -9.13 -21.72
N ALA A 8 21.01 -9.53 -22.61
CA ALA A 8 22.33 -8.91 -22.66
C ALA A 8 22.26 -7.43 -23.07
N LEU A 9 21.39 -7.07 -24.03
CA LEU A 9 21.21 -5.68 -24.45
C LEU A 9 20.59 -4.83 -23.34
N ILE A 10 19.60 -5.37 -22.61
CA ILE A 10 19.01 -4.68 -21.46
C ILE A 10 20.06 -4.46 -20.37
N TYR A 11 20.90 -5.45 -20.10
CA TYR A 11 21.96 -5.35 -19.11
C TYR A 11 23.02 -4.29 -19.49
N LEU A 12 23.46 -4.29 -20.76
CA LEU A 12 24.50 -3.40 -21.26
C LEU A 12 24.00 -1.97 -21.50
N ALA A 13 22.74 -1.81 -21.90
CA ALA A 13 22.14 -0.52 -22.21
C ALA A 13 20.70 -0.42 -21.66
N PRO A 14 20.52 -0.32 -20.35
CA PRO A 14 19.18 -0.33 -19.72
C PRO A 14 18.37 0.95 -19.97
N GLY A 15 19.02 2.03 -20.41
CA GLY A 15 18.38 3.35 -20.57
C GLY A 15 17.13 3.32 -21.46
N PRO A 16 17.20 2.87 -22.71
CA PRO A 16 16.03 2.82 -23.59
C PRO A 16 14.90 1.96 -23.06
N HIS A 17 15.21 0.81 -22.49
CA HIS A 17 14.22 -0.07 -21.86
C HIS A 17 13.52 0.63 -20.69
N ARG A 18 14.30 1.19 -19.77
CA ARG A 18 13.79 1.95 -18.63
C ARG A 18 12.92 3.14 -19.07
N ASP A 19 13.36 3.90 -20.04
CA ASP A 19 12.63 5.10 -20.50
C ASP A 19 11.31 4.73 -21.18
N THR A 20 11.25 3.59 -21.85
CA THR A 20 10.00 3.08 -22.44
C THR A 20 9.01 2.61 -21.36
N PHE A 21 9.48 1.83 -20.39
CA PHE A 21 8.60 1.22 -19.38
C PHE A 21 8.29 2.12 -18.18
N LEU A 22 9.17 3.10 -17.87
CA LEU A 22 8.97 3.99 -16.73
C LEU A 22 8.16 5.26 -17.06
N LYS A 23 7.90 5.55 -18.32
CA LYS A 23 7.07 6.68 -18.74
C LYS A 23 5.74 6.19 -19.29
N PRO A 24 4.63 6.83 -18.96
CA PRO A 24 4.42 7.78 -17.86
C PRO A 24 4.11 7.11 -16.52
N PHE A 25 3.65 5.83 -16.55
CA PHE A 25 3.03 5.16 -15.40
C PHE A 25 3.97 4.95 -14.21
N HIS A 26 5.21 4.56 -14.46
CA HIS A 26 6.11 4.17 -13.37
C HIS A 26 6.79 5.35 -12.68
N ARG A 27 6.78 6.54 -13.26
CA ARG A 27 7.40 7.73 -12.67
C ARG A 27 6.38 8.70 -12.09
N GLU A 28 5.40 9.07 -12.89
CA GLU A 28 4.48 10.15 -12.58
C GLU A 28 3.12 9.61 -12.10
N GLN A 29 2.69 8.49 -12.64
CA GLN A 29 1.39 7.88 -12.40
C GLN A 29 1.50 6.48 -11.78
N THR A 30 2.42 6.30 -10.82
CA THR A 30 2.61 4.98 -10.19
C THR A 30 1.40 4.49 -9.43
N ALA A 31 0.62 5.37 -8.82
CA ALA A 31 -0.59 4.98 -8.12
C ALA A 31 -1.66 4.48 -9.09
N GLU A 32 -1.82 5.14 -10.25
CA GLU A 32 -2.73 4.73 -11.31
C GLU A 32 -2.30 3.40 -11.94
N PHE A 33 -0.99 3.19 -12.14
CA PHE A 33 -0.48 1.92 -12.59
C PHE A 33 -0.81 0.80 -11.59
N CYS A 34 -0.57 1.00 -10.30
CA CYS A 34 -0.90 0.02 -9.26
C CYS A 34 -2.40 -0.25 -9.20
N SER A 35 -3.24 0.76 -9.44
CA SER A 35 -4.69 0.63 -9.44
C SER A 35 -5.23 -0.32 -10.50
N SER A 36 -4.48 -0.58 -11.58
CA SER A 36 -4.90 -1.54 -12.60
C SER A 36 -5.12 -2.95 -12.05
N CYS A 37 -4.44 -3.29 -10.94
CA CYS A 37 -4.62 -4.52 -10.21
C CYS A 37 -5.16 -4.32 -8.78
N HIS A 38 -4.86 -3.16 -8.14
CA HIS A 38 -5.25 -2.87 -6.76
C HIS A 38 -6.57 -2.07 -6.65
N LYS A 39 -7.42 -2.19 -7.65
CA LYS A 39 -8.81 -1.73 -7.66
C LYS A 39 -9.65 -2.73 -8.46
N VAL A 40 -10.09 -3.79 -7.80
CA VAL A 40 -10.74 -4.94 -8.42
C VAL A 40 -12.25 -4.92 -8.18
N HIS A 41 -13.00 -5.28 -9.21
CA HIS A 41 -14.43 -5.55 -9.13
C HIS A 41 -14.79 -6.75 -10.01
N LEU A 42 -15.92 -7.35 -9.70
CA LEU A 42 -16.57 -8.35 -10.54
C LEU A 42 -17.88 -7.79 -11.06
N ASP A 43 -18.15 -7.96 -12.33
CA ASP A 43 -19.35 -7.45 -12.99
C ASP A 43 -19.92 -8.44 -14.00
N THR A 44 -20.59 -7.93 -15.02
CA THR A 44 -21.36 -8.68 -16.01
C THR A 44 -20.60 -9.84 -16.64
N ALA A 45 -19.31 -9.72 -16.88
CA ALA A 45 -18.53 -10.78 -17.53
C ALA A 45 -18.29 -12.01 -16.63
N VAL A 46 -18.24 -11.81 -15.32
CA VAL A 46 -17.89 -12.86 -14.35
C VAL A 46 -19.04 -13.16 -13.39
N ASN A 47 -19.84 -12.16 -13.04
CA ASN A 47 -20.87 -12.24 -12.01
C ASN A 47 -22.26 -11.85 -12.51
N SER A 48 -22.53 -12.00 -13.81
CA SER A 48 -23.77 -11.62 -14.49
C SER A 48 -24.08 -10.13 -14.27
N TYR A 49 -25.32 -9.80 -13.83
CA TYR A 49 -25.73 -8.42 -13.56
C TYR A 49 -25.28 -7.88 -12.20
N ARG A 50 -24.64 -8.70 -11.37
CA ARG A 50 -24.26 -8.33 -10.00
C ARG A 50 -22.88 -7.72 -10.00
N TRP A 51 -22.80 -6.42 -9.70
CA TRP A 51 -21.55 -5.78 -9.41
C TRP A 51 -21.11 -6.12 -7.99
N PHE A 52 -19.90 -6.61 -7.83
CA PHE A 52 -19.29 -6.90 -6.54
C PHE A 52 -17.94 -6.21 -6.46
N ARG A 53 -17.75 -5.38 -5.43
CA ARG A 53 -16.47 -4.71 -5.18
C ARG A 53 -15.53 -5.69 -4.49
N GLY A 54 -14.39 -5.95 -5.12
CA GLY A 54 -13.26 -6.64 -4.51
C GLY A 54 -12.42 -5.72 -3.62
N PHE A 55 -11.16 -6.07 -3.40
CA PHE A 55 -10.26 -5.19 -2.69
C PHE A 55 -9.99 -3.92 -3.51
N ASN A 56 -9.80 -2.80 -2.81
CA ASN A 56 -9.65 -1.51 -3.44
C ASN A 56 -8.70 -0.62 -2.64
N ASP A 57 -7.42 -0.90 -2.77
CA ASP A 57 -6.37 -0.16 -2.08
C ASP A 57 -6.20 1.25 -2.64
N TYR A 58 -6.45 1.43 -3.94
CA TYR A 58 -6.32 2.71 -4.61
C TYR A 58 -7.28 3.77 -4.04
N ASP A 59 -8.56 3.46 -3.92
CA ASP A 59 -9.53 4.43 -3.40
C ASP A 59 -9.27 4.73 -1.92
N ASN A 60 -8.84 3.74 -1.15
CA ASN A 60 -8.44 3.91 0.24
C ASN A 60 -7.21 4.82 0.36
N TRP A 61 -6.19 4.61 -0.47
CA TRP A 61 -5.04 5.50 -0.56
C TRP A 61 -5.46 6.91 -0.97
N GLN A 62 -6.27 7.06 -2.01
CA GLN A 62 -6.72 8.36 -2.51
C GLN A 62 -7.52 9.13 -1.44
N ALA A 63 -8.36 8.44 -0.67
CA ALA A 63 -9.14 9.04 0.41
C ALA A 63 -8.31 9.32 1.68
N SER A 64 -7.12 8.76 1.80
CA SER A 64 -6.23 8.97 2.95
C SER A 64 -5.50 10.31 2.86
N GLY A 65 -4.97 10.78 4.02
CA GLY A 65 -4.10 11.95 4.04
C GLY A 65 -2.78 11.74 3.30
N VAL A 66 -2.33 10.50 3.18
CA VAL A 66 -1.05 10.14 2.55
C VAL A 66 -1.00 10.54 1.06
N SER A 67 -2.12 10.43 0.35
CA SER A 67 -2.22 10.85 -1.05
C SER A 67 -2.15 12.37 -1.25
N GLY A 68 -2.46 13.15 -0.22
CA GLY A 68 -2.66 14.58 -0.32
C GLY A 68 -3.95 15.00 -1.02
N GLN A 69 -4.84 14.04 -1.35
CA GLN A 69 -6.08 14.27 -2.10
C GLN A 69 -7.34 14.04 -1.24
N GLY A 70 -7.18 13.46 -0.06
CA GLY A 70 -8.29 13.05 0.80
C GLY A 70 -8.94 14.22 1.51
N ALA A 71 -10.10 14.68 1.08
CA ALA A 71 -10.84 15.79 1.67
C ALA A 71 -11.31 15.57 3.12
N ARG A 72 -11.27 14.33 3.60
CA ARG A 72 -11.73 13.93 4.94
C ARG A 72 -10.61 13.58 5.92
N SER A 73 -9.38 13.70 5.51
CA SER A 73 -8.25 13.38 6.39
C SER A 73 -7.90 14.55 7.27
N PHE A 74 -7.61 14.26 8.54
CA PHE A 74 -7.11 15.25 9.51
C PHE A 74 -5.58 15.34 9.49
N TYR A 75 -4.91 14.34 8.95
CA TYR A 75 -3.46 14.23 8.94
C TYR A 75 -2.95 14.12 7.52
N TYR A 76 -2.08 15.04 7.18
CA TYR A 76 -1.42 15.08 5.88
C TYR A 76 0.09 15.04 6.08
N PRO A 77 0.82 14.20 5.37
CA PRO A 77 2.26 14.25 5.39
C PRO A 77 2.75 15.57 4.75
N ALA A 78 3.96 16.00 5.11
CA ALA A 78 4.58 17.17 4.51
C ALA A 78 4.72 17.07 2.97
N LYS A 79 4.80 15.84 2.47
CA LYS A 79 4.78 15.54 1.04
C LYS A 79 3.83 14.37 0.79
N PRO A 80 2.92 14.47 -0.18
CA PRO A 80 2.12 13.34 -0.63
C PRO A 80 3.00 12.17 -1.06
N GLN A 81 2.57 10.95 -0.74
CA GLN A 81 3.28 9.73 -1.08
C GLN A 81 2.41 8.85 -1.97
N LYS A 82 3.06 8.18 -2.91
CA LYS A 82 2.44 7.21 -3.80
C LYS A 82 2.68 5.79 -3.30
N CYS A 83 1.96 4.83 -3.84
CA CYS A 83 2.09 3.42 -3.48
C CYS A 83 3.55 2.93 -3.50
N ALA A 84 4.30 3.29 -4.56
CA ALA A 84 5.69 2.88 -4.71
C ALA A 84 6.65 3.52 -3.69
N ASP A 85 6.29 4.62 -3.05
CA ASP A 85 7.19 5.27 -2.09
C ASP A 85 7.31 4.48 -0.79
N CYS A 86 6.25 3.78 -0.40
CA CYS A 86 6.24 2.87 0.74
C CYS A 86 6.47 1.41 0.33
N HIS A 87 5.77 0.92 -0.71
CA HIS A 87 5.79 -0.49 -1.09
C HIS A 87 6.98 -0.89 -1.98
N MET A 88 7.71 0.07 -2.54
CA MET A 88 8.92 -0.14 -3.34
C MET A 88 10.06 0.76 -2.85
N PRO A 89 10.55 0.60 -1.61
CA PRO A 89 11.61 1.45 -1.08
C PRO A 89 12.87 1.33 -1.93
N LEU A 90 13.66 2.40 -1.97
CA LEU A 90 14.94 2.41 -2.66
C LEU A 90 15.96 1.61 -1.84
N VAL A 91 16.58 0.63 -2.49
CA VAL A 91 17.62 -0.23 -1.90
C VAL A 91 18.92 -0.09 -2.69
N ALA A 92 20.06 -0.23 -2.00
CA ALA A 92 21.37 -0.20 -2.66
C ALA A 92 21.49 -1.35 -3.67
N SER A 93 22.07 -1.07 -4.83
CA SER A 93 22.25 -2.05 -5.88
C SER A 93 23.41 -1.68 -6.80
N ASN A 94 24.12 -2.71 -7.27
CA ASN A 94 25.14 -2.59 -8.31
C ASN A 94 24.58 -2.84 -9.72
N ASP A 95 23.25 -2.88 -9.86
CA ASP A 95 22.59 -3.07 -11.16
C ASP A 95 22.94 -1.92 -12.11
N PRO A 96 23.25 -2.19 -13.39
CA PRO A 96 23.55 -1.14 -14.38
C PRO A 96 22.42 -0.11 -14.54
N ALA A 97 21.18 -0.48 -14.23
CA ALA A 97 20.03 0.43 -14.24
C ALA A 97 19.86 1.24 -12.95
N ALA A 98 20.73 1.02 -11.94
CA ALA A 98 20.65 1.77 -10.68
C ALA A 98 20.86 3.27 -10.93
N LYS A 99 20.05 4.09 -10.26
CA LYS A 99 20.23 5.52 -10.21
C LYS A 99 20.78 5.89 -8.83
N ASP A 100 21.91 6.59 -8.81
CA ASP A 100 22.61 6.94 -7.56
C ASP A 100 22.91 5.70 -6.68
N GLY A 101 23.27 4.57 -7.31
CA GLY A 101 23.56 3.30 -6.64
C GLY A 101 22.33 2.64 -6.00
N LYS A 102 21.12 2.99 -6.42
CA LYS A 102 19.88 2.46 -5.84
C LYS A 102 18.88 2.03 -6.92
N VAL A 103 18.09 1.02 -6.58
CA VAL A 103 16.93 0.56 -7.37
C VAL A 103 15.69 0.48 -6.48
N ARG A 104 14.51 0.50 -7.08
CA ARG A 104 13.25 0.20 -6.38
C ARG A 104 13.20 -1.28 -6.01
N SER A 105 12.97 -1.57 -4.74
CA SER A 105 12.76 -2.95 -4.28
C SER A 105 11.45 -3.51 -4.85
N HIS A 106 11.49 -4.74 -5.34
CA HIS A 106 10.30 -5.49 -5.78
C HIS A 106 9.84 -6.48 -4.70
N ARG A 107 10.19 -6.26 -3.45
CA ARG A 107 9.74 -7.06 -2.32
C ARG A 107 8.32 -6.71 -1.87
N PHE A 108 7.81 -5.55 -2.23
CA PHE A 108 6.46 -5.09 -1.93
C PHE A 108 6.02 -5.35 -0.47
N PRO A 109 6.72 -4.79 0.53
CA PRO A 109 6.30 -4.95 1.92
C PRO A 109 4.86 -4.48 2.11
N GLY A 110 4.12 -5.23 2.89
CA GLY A 110 2.73 -4.96 3.23
C GLY A 110 2.39 -5.59 4.58
N ALA A 111 1.11 -5.86 4.84
CA ALA A 111 0.69 -6.40 6.13
C ALA A 111 0.74 -7.94 6.23
N ASN A 112 0.99 -8.64 5.14
CA ASN A 112 0.90 -10.10 5.10
C ASN A 112 2.21 -10.76 5.56
N THR A 113 2.23 -11.25 6.79
CA THR A 113 3.34 -12.04 7.34
C THR A 113 3.15 -13.56 7.13
N ALA A 114 1.95 -14.02 6.82
CA ALA A 114 1.65 -15.44 6.70
C ALA A 114 2.27 -16.05 5.44
N LEU A 115 2.16 -15.40 4.30
CA LEU A 115 2.71 -15.92 3.04
C LEU A 115 4.24 -16.12 3.10
N PRO A 116 5.05 -15.15 3.51
CA PRO A 116 6.49 -15.38 3.60
C PRO A 116 6.86 -16.42 4.65
N PHE A 117 6.06 -16.56 5.72
CA PHE A 117 6.26 -17.62 6.69
C PHE A 117 6.02 -19.01 6.09
N VAL A 118 4.88 -19.21 5.44
CA VAL A 118 4.53 -20.49 4.80
C VAL A 118 5.48 -20.84 3.65
N ASN A 119 5.93 -19.85 2.91
CA ASN A 119 6.86 -20.04 1.79
C ASN A 119 8.32 -20.18 2.26
N HIS A 120 8.59 -20.19 3.55
CA HIS A 120 9.94 -20.26 4.11
C HIS A 120 10.89 -19.18 3.56
N ASP A 121 10.37 -17.95 3.32
CA ASP A 121 11.16 -16.79 2.92
C ASP A 121 11.41 -15.87 4.13
N PRO A 122 12.47 -16.14 4.93
CA PRO A 122 12.77 -15.34 6.11
C PRO A 122 13.18 -13.91 5.78
N VAL A 123 13.72 -13.69 4.58
CA VAL A 123 14.11 -12.35 4.12
C VAL A 123 12.85 -11.50 3.89
N GLN A 124 11.87 -12.03 3.19
CA GLN A 124 10.60 -11.34 2.97
C GLN A 124 9.84 -11.14 4.28
N LEU A 125 9.83 -12.16 5.14
CA LEU A 125 9.19 -12.05 6.45
C LEU A 125 9.78 -10.91 7.28
N LYS A 126 11.10 -10.79 7.30
CA LYS A 126 11.78 -9.70 7.99
C LYS A 126 11.45 -8.34 7.37
N VAL A 127 11.48 -8.22 6.06
CA VAL A 127 11.13 -6.97 5.35
C VAL A 127 9.70 -6.51 5.71
N VAL A 128 8.74 -7.44 5.75
CA VAL A 128 7.35 -7.13 6.14
C VAL A 128 7.26 -6.72 7.61
N GLN A 129 7.95 -7.44 8.50
CA GLN A 129 7.96 -7.11 9.93
C GLN A 129 8.58 -5.74 10.21
N ASP A 130 9.67 -5.40 9.55
CA ASP A 130 10.32 -4.10 9.67
C ASP A 130 9.40 -2.99 9.16
N PHE A 131 8.76 -3.19 8.00
CA PHE A 131 7.78 -2.27 7.44
C PHE A 131 6.62 -1.99 8.41
N LEU A 132 6.05 -3.02 9.02
CA LEU A 132 4.94 -2.86 9.99
C LEU A 132 5.34 -2.12 11.27
N ARG A 133 6.63 -2.14 11.64
CA ARG A 133 7.16 -1.48 12.84
C ARG A 133 7.65 -0.05 12.59
N ASP A 134 7.72 0.37 11.34
CA ASP A 134 8.29 1.66 10.92
C ASP A 134 7.33 2.85 11.09
N GLY A 135 6.42 2.79 12.05
CA GLY A 135 5.53 3.92 12.37
C GLY A 135 4.46 4.20 11.33
N GLN A 136 4.07 3.19 10.54
CA GLN A 136 3.01 3.31 9.53
C GLN A 136 1.63 3.64 10.13
N ILE A 137 1.45 3.33 11.43
CA ILE A 137 0.21 3.55 12.15
C ILE A 137 0.54 4.29 13.44
N SER A 138 -0.13 5.40 13.70
CA SER A 138 -0.14 6.11 14.98
C SER A 138 -1.51 6.02 15.60
N ILE A 139 -1.54 6.02 16.93
CA ILE A 139 -2.78 6.04 17.71
C ILE A 139 -2.76 7.29 18.58
N ASP A 140 -3.73 8.17 18.37
CA ASP A 140 -3.93 9.34 19.21
C ASP A 140 -5.11 9.11 20.14
N VAL A 141 -4.89 9.26 21.44
CA VAL A 141 -5.95 9.22 22.46
C VAL A 141 -6.38 10.66 22.77
N PHE A 142 -7.47 11.11 22.16
CA PHE A 142 -7.97 12.47 22.31
C PHE A 142 -9.19 12.60 23.25
N GLY A 143 -9.60 11.50 23.88
CA GLY A 143 -10.69 11.53 24.88
C GLY A 143 -10.78 10.22 25.64
N ILE A 144 -11.11 10.33 26.93
CA ILE A 144 -11.44 9.20 27.79
C ILE A 144 -12.79 9.51 28.43
N THR A 145 -13.78 8.67 28.19
CA THR A 145 -15.08 8.78 28.87
C THR A 145 -15.19 7.72 29.97
N ARG A 146 -15.69 8.11 31.15
CA ARG A 146 -16.09 7.12 32.14
C ARG A 146 -17.39 6.49 31.67
N VAL A 147 -17.39 5.17 31.51
CA VAL A 147 -18.63 4.43 31.38
C VAL A 147 -19.30 4.48 32.76
N ALA A 148 -20.42 5.19 32.89
CA ALA A 148 -21.25 5.08 34.08
C ALA A 148 -21.74 3.60 34.11
N GLU A 149 -21.50 2.91 35.23
CA GLU A 149 -22.11 1.61 35.45
C GLU A 149 -23.63 1.85 35.44
N SER A 150 -24.28 1.49 34.33
CA SER A 150 -25.73 1.42 34.30
C SER A 150 -26.14 0.27 35.20
N PRO A 151 -27.08 0.46 36.15
CA PRO A 151 -27.65 -0.68 36.84
C PRO A 151 -28.17 -1.63 35.76
N ALA A 152 -27.80 -2.90 35.87
CA ALA A 152 -28.09 -3.93 34.90
C ALA A 152 -29.59 -3.93 34.58
N ASP A 153 -29.95 -3.37 33.43
CA ASP A 153 -31.26 -3.58 32.85
C ASP A 153 -31.30 -5.03 32.36
N GLU A 154 -32.21 -5.80 32.90
CA GLU A 154 -32.46 -7.22 32.58
C GLU A 154 -32.92 -7.46 31.14
N ALA A 155 -32.79 -6.49 30.26
CA ALA A 155 -33.07 -6.60 28.83
C ALA A 155 -31.87 -6.14 28.02
N GLY A 156 -31.05 -7.11 27.52
CA GLY A 156 -29.78 -7.00 26.84
C GLY A 156 -29.66 -6.04 25.64
N GLY A 157 -29.67 -4.75 25.89
CA GLY A 157 -29.38 -3.73 24.89
C GLY A 157 -28.25 -2.82 25.35
N VAL A 158 -27.11 -2.89 24.66
CA VAL A 158 -25.98 -1.96 24.83
C VAL A 158 -26.39 -0.60 24.25
N LYS A 159 -26.71 0.38 25.11
CA LYS A 159 -26.81 1.77 24.69
C LYS A 159 -25.42 2.40 24.65
N ALA A 160 -24.94 2.73 23.46
CA ALA A 160 -23.75 3.55 23.32
C ALA A 160 -24.02 4.94 23.88
N SER A 161 -23.24 5.41 24.88
CA SER A 161 -23.24 6.78 25.32
C SER A 161 -22.47 7.66 24.36
N GLU A 162 -23.03 8.81 23.97
CA GLU A 162 -22.32 9.78 23.12
C GLU A 162 -21.07 10.32 23.84
N PRO A 163 -19.95 10.47 23.15
CA PRO A 163 -18.74 11.04 23.71
C PRO A 163 -18.94 12.54 23.96
N ARG A 164 -18.71 13.00 25.20
CA ARG A 164 -18.62 14.43 25.50
C ARG A 164 -17.19 14.89 25.31
N LEU A 165 -17.00 15.81 24.38
CA LEU A 165 -15.77 16.57 24.25
C LEU A 165 -15.65 17.55 25.42
N SER A 166 -14.59 17.49 26.16
CA SER A 166 -14.17 18.47 27.15
C SER A 166 -13.08 19.36 26.59
#